data_fe84df3b6ce2b373d73e96395a81cf87
#
_entry.id   fe84df3b6ce2b373d73e96395a81cf87
#
_cell.length_a   1.000
_cell.length_b   1.000
_cell.length_c   1.000
_cell.angle_alpha   90.00
_cell.angle_beta   90.00
_cell.angle_gamma   90.00
#
_symmetry.space_group_name_H-M   'P 1'
#
loop_
_entity.id
_entity.type
_entity.pdbx_description
1 polymer ?
#
loop_
_entity_poly.entity_id
_entity_poly.type
_entity_poly.pdbx_seq_one_letter_code
_entity_poly.pdbx_strand_id
1 'polypeptide(L)'
;MNFSLIICTYNRRKAIEILMNSIVTQSLYPNQIIIVDGSLNQETNPYFDHVNFENLDYFLIDASTRGLTKQRNFGISKVHATSEVVCFLDDDTVLDTDYFFHIINVFKINTKITGVGGVAVNENYWELRDFSK
;
A
#
# COMPACT_ATOMS: atom_id res chain seq x y z
N MET A 1 -3.26 -10.23 -14.35
CA MET A 1 -3.88 -10.18 -13.01
C MET A 1 -3.82 -8.75 -12.51
N ASN A 2 -4.97 -8.13 -12.39
CA ASN A 2 -5.09 -6.75 -11.95
C ASN A 2 -5.04 -6.67 -10.42
N PHE A 3 -4.36 -5.66 -9.88
CA PHE A 3 -4.32 -5.46 -8.44
C PHE A 3 -4.46 -3.99 -8.06
N SER A 4 -5.13 -3.77 -6.94
CA SER A 4 -5.26 -2.47 -6.29
C SER A 4 -4.39 -2.41 -5.04
N LEU A 5 -3.73 -1.27 -4.84
CA LEU A 5 -2.92 -0.98 -3.68
C LEU A 5 -3.65 0.01 -2.77
N ILE A 6 -3.76 -0.30 -1.49
CA ILE A 6 -4.35 0.58 -0.47
C ILE A 6 -3.26 1.02 0.51
N ILE A 7 -3.12 2.31 0.69
CA ILE A 7 -2.20 2.93 1.64
C ILE A 7 -2.99 3.89 2.52
N CYS A 8 -2.95 3.66 3.83
CA CYS A 8 -3.54 4.55 4.83
C CYS A 8 -2.43 5.38 5.48
N THR A 9 -2.66 6.68 5.64
CA THR A 9 -1.67 7.59 6.23
C THR A 9 -2.31 8.57 7.21
N TYR A 10 -1.51 9.06 8.14
CA TYR A 10 -1.89 10.07 9.13
C TYR A 10 -0.67 10.89 9.54
N ASN A 11 -0.64 12.18 9.15
CA ASN A 11 0.42 13.14 9.52
C ASN A 11 1.87 12.65 9.22
N ARG A 12 2.07 11.92 8.13
CA ARG A 12 3.37 11.30 7.78
C ARG A 12 3.79 11.61 6.33
N ARG A 13 3.77 12.86 5.94
CA ARG A 13 4.12 13.26 4.57
C ARG A 13 5.46 12.70 4.09
N LYS A 14 6.52 12.81 4.90
CA LYS A 14 7.85 12.34 4.49
C LYS A 14 7.89 10.83 4.24
N ALA A 15 7.24 10.06 5.10
CA ALA A 15 7.17 8.61 4.94
C ALA A 15 6.42 8.21 3.67
N ILE A 16 5.25 8.81 3.43
CA ILE A 16 4.46 8.53 2.23
C ILE A 16 5.19 8.93 0.94
N GLU A 17 5.95 10.02 0.96
CA GLU A 17 6.75 10.46 -0.18
C GLU A 17 7.85 9.45 -0.52
N ILE A 18 8.55 8.91 0.47
CA ILE A 18 9.56 7.87 0.30
C ILE A 18 8.93 6.58 -0.24
N LEU A 19 7.79 6.16 0.31
CA LEU A 19 7.05 5.01 -0.19
C LEU A 19 6.64 5.20 -1.64
N MET A 20 6.04 6.32 -1.99
CA MET A 20 5.60 6.61 -3.36
C MET A 20 6.77 6.59 -4.36
N ASN A 21 7.95 7.09 -3.98
CA ASN A 21 9.15 6.99 -4.80
C ASN A 21 9.56 5.53 -5.07
N SER A 22 9.38 4.63 -4.11
CA SER A 22 9.64 3.20 -4.32
C SER A 22 8.56 2.50 -5.16
N ILE A 23 7.33 3.03 -5.17
CA ILE A 23 6.23 2.50 -5.99
C ILE A 23 6.42 2.87 -7.46
N VAL A 24 6.80 4.10 -7.78
CA VAL A 24 6.97 4.54 -9.18
C VAL A 24 8.11 3.82 -9.91
N THR A 25 9.04 3.23 -9.18
CA THR A 25 10.16 2.46 -9.73
C THR A 25 9.91 0.95 -9.81
N GLN A 26 8.71 0.49 -9.45
CA GLN A 26 8.37 -0.93 -9.52
C GLN A 26 8.37 -1.46 -10.95
N SER A 27 8.92 -2.67 -11.14
CA SER A 27 8.87 -3.38 -12.43
C SER A 27 7.44 -3.79 -12.84
N LEU A 28 6.56 -3.96 -11.86
CA LEU A 28 5.13 -4.15 -12.07
C LEU A 28 4.36 -3.07 -11.30
N TYR A 29 3.74 -2.14 -12.03
CA TYR A 29 3.03 -1.01 -11.44
C TYR A 29 1.56 -1.37 -11.11
N PRO A 30 0.98 -0.89 -10.00
CA PRO A 30 -0.42 -1.15 -9.66
C PRO A 30 -1.41 -0.66 -10.70
N ASN A 31 -2.49 -1.41 -10.91
CA ASN A 31 -3.60 -0.98 -11.76
C ASN A 31 -4.46 0.10 -11.09
N GLN A 32 -4.41 0.17 -9.77
CA GLN A 32 -5.02 1.23 -8.96
C GLN A 32 -4.21 1.45 -7.69
N ILE A 33 -4.02 2.71 -7.30
CA ILE A 33 -3.45 3.11 -6.01
C ILE A 33 -4.50 3.95 -5.28
N ILE A 34 -4.85 3.55 -4.07
CA ILE A 34 -5.83 4.23 -3.22
C ILE A 34 -5.09 4.77 -2.00
N ILE A 35 -5.01 6.10 -1.90
CA ILE A 35 -4.48 6.77 -0.72
C ILE A 35 -5.66 7.22 0.14
N VAL A 36 -5.70 6.74 1.38
CA VAL A 36 -6.69 7.15 2.38
C VAL A 36 -5.97 7.95 3.46
N ASP A 37 -6.11 9.26 3.38
CA ASP A 37 -5.42 10.22 4.23
C ASP A 37 -6.32 10.74 5.35
N GLY A 38 -5.94 10.47 6.59
CA GLY A 38 -6.60 10.98 7.80
C GLY A 38 -5.90 12.17 8.41
N SER A 39 -4.92 12.78 7.74
CA SER A 39 -4.06 13.82 8.28
C SER A 39 -4.83 15.08 8.72
N LEU A 40 -4.37 15.69 9.81
CA LEU A 40 -4.85 16.96 10.32
C LEU A 40 -3.93 18.14 9.96
N ASN A 41 -2.63 17.86 9.69
CA ASN A 41 -1.61 18.88 9.49
C ASN A 41 -1.59 19.50 8.09
N GLN A 42 -2.41 19.07 7.15
CA GLN A 42 -2.52 19.58 5.78
C GLN A 42 -1.20 19.56 4.97
N GLU A 43 -0.27 18.68 5.29
CA GLU A 43 1.00 18.55 4.58
C GLU A 43 0.96 17.50 3.46
N THR A 44 0.19 16.44 3.65
CA THR A 44 0.10 15.31 2.71
C THR A 44 -0.75 15.65 1.49
N ASN A 45 -1.86 16.34 1.67
CA ASN A 45 -2.77 16.72 0.59
C ASN A 45 -2.06 17.55 -0.50
N PRO A 46 -1.29 18.63 -0.18
CA PRO A 46 -0.56 19.39 -1.20
C PRO A 46 0.44 18.53 -1.99
N TYR A 47 1.05 17.53 -1.37
CA TYR A 47 1.97 16.62 -2.08
C TYR A 47 1.24 15.87 -3.20
N PHE A 48 0.06 15.31 -2.95
CA PHE A 48 -0.73 14.61 -3.96
C PHE A 48 -1.38 15.55 -4.98
N ASP A 49 -1.64 16.81 -4.63
CA ASP A 49 -2.14 17.83 -5.55
C ASP A 49 -1.08 18.26 -6.57
N HIS A 50 0.20 18.28 -6.18
CA HIS A 50 1.31 18.75 -7.01
C HIS A 50 1.99 17.65 -7.82
N VAL A 51 1.94 16.39 -7.37
CA VAL A 51 2.56 15.25 -8.05
C VAL A 51 1.48 14.39 -8.67
N ASN A 52 1.53 14.21 -9.98
CA ASN A 52 0.58 13.39 -10.71
C ASN A 52 1.11 11.95 -10.80
N PHE A 53 0.47 11.04 -10.08
CA PHE A 53 0.76 9.61 -10.14
C PHE A 53 -0.26 8.91 -11.04
N GLU A 54 0.20 8.00 -11.87
CA GLU A 54 -0.68 7.16 -12.70
C GLU A 54 -1.54 6.25 -11.83
N ASN A 55 -2.81 6.10 -12.18
CA ASN A 55 -3.79 5.22 -11.52
C ASN A 55 -4.03 5.51 -10.03
N LEU A 56 -3.79 6.74 -9.56
CA LEU A 56 -3.93 7.11 -8.16
C LEU A 56 -5.24 7.82 -7.89
N ASP A 57 -5.96 7.30 -6.88
CA ASP A 57 -7.13 7.93 -6.26
C ASP A 57 -6.75 8.40 -4.84
N TYR A 58 -6.85 9.68 -4.58
CA TYR A 58 -6.57 10.28 -3.28
C TYR A 58 -7.85 10.68 -2.55
N PHE A 59 -7.99 10.24 -1.29
CA PHE A 59 -9.13 10.55 -0.43
C PHE A 59 -8.65 11.13 0.89
N LEU A 60 -8.94 12.42 1.12
CA LEU A 60 -8.83 13.03 2.43
C LEU A 60 -10.13 12.74 3.20
N ILE A 61 -10.03 12.02 4.32
CA ILE A 61 -11.18 11.60 5.11
C ILE A 61 -11.31 12.42 6.39
N ASP A 62 -12.51 12.47 6.93
CA ASP A 62 -12.83 13.21 8.15
C ASP A 62 -12.68 12.36 9.44
N ALA A 63 -13.00 12.96 10.58
CA ALA A 63 -12.89 12.31 11.88
C ALA A 63 -13.74 11.04 12.02
N SER A 64 -14.86 10.93 11.30
CA SER A 64 -15.76 9.76 11.37
C SER A 64 -15.13 8.51 10.75
N THR A 65 -14.24 8.69 9.77
CA THR A 65 -13.56 7.61 9.03
C THR A 65 -12.12 7.42 9.49
N ARG A 66 -11.58 8.32 10.33
CA ARG A 66 -10.19 8.26 10.80
C ARG A 66 -9.95 7.06 11.71
N GLY A 67 -8.80 6.43 11.53
CA GLY A 67 -8.34 5.23 12.23
C GLY A 67 -7.98 4.12 11.25
N LEU A 68 -6.92 3.36 11.54
CA LEU A 68 -6.33 2.42 10.58
C LEU A 68 -7.35 1.44 10.01
N THR A 69 -8.16 0.81 10.86
CA THR A 69 -9.18 -0.15 10.43
C THR A 69 -10.27 0.52 9.58
N LYS A 70 -10.76 1.69 10.02
CA LYS A 70 -11.78 2.45 9.28
C LYS A 70 -11.25 2.93 7.93
N GLN A 71 -10.01 3.41 7.88
CA GLN A 71 -9.37 3.87 6.65
C GLN A 71 -9.13 2.71 5.68
N ARG A 72 -8.71 1.54 6.16
CA ARG A 72 -8.58 0.33 5.33
C ARG A 72 -9.93 -0.11 4.76
N ASN A 73 -10.98 -0.15 5.57
CA ASN A 73 -12.33 -0.49 5.11
C ASN A 73 -12.85 0.53 4.08
N PHE A 74 -12.58 1.81 4.28
CA PHE A 74 -12.89 2.84 3.29
C PHE A 74 -12.15 2.58 1.97
N GLY A 75 -10.84 2.30 2.04
CA GLY A 75 -10.03 1.94 0.87
C GLY A 75 -10.58 0.73 0.13
N ILE A 76 -10.98 -0.32 0.84
CA ILE A 76 -11.60 -1.52 0.26
C ILE A 76 -12.87 -1.16 -0.53
N SER A 77 -13.69 -0.23 -0.02
CA SER A 77 -14.91 0.21 -0.71
C SER A 77 -14.65 0.94 -2.03
N LYS A 78 -13.42 1.37 -2.28
CA LYS A 78 -12.97 2.08 -3.49
C LYS A 78 -12.24 1.19 -4.50
N VAL A 79 -12.01 -0.07 -4.17
CA VAL A 79 -11.33 -1.02 -5.06
C VAL A 79 -12.16 -1.24 -6.32
N HIS A 80 -11.50 -1.20 -7.48
CA HIS A 80 -12.14 -1.48 -8.77
C HIS A 80 -12.65 -2.92 -8.82
N ALA A 81 -13.83 -3.11 -9.40
CA ALA A 81 -14.43 -4.43 -9.56
C ALA A 81 -13.58 -5.40 -10.41
N THR A 82 -12.65 -4.87 -11.20
CA THR A 82 -11.72 -5.64 -12.04
C THR A 82 -10.47 -6.10 -11.30
N SER A 83 -10.24 -5.66 -10.05
CA SER A 83 -9.09 -6.07 -9.26
C SER A 83 -9.28 -7.48 -8.73
N GLU A 84 -8.30 -8.33 -8.98
CA GLU A 84 -8.27 -9.72 -8.52
C GLU A 84 -7.48 -9.88 -7.21
N VAL A 85 -6.58 -8.93 -6.93
CA VAL A 85 -5.75 -8.89 -5.72
C VAL A 85 -5.82 -7.48 -5.11
N VAL A 86 -5.92 -7.43 -3.79
CA VAL A 86 -5.81 -6.19 -3.01
C VAL A 86 -4.55 -6.26 -2.16
N CYS A 87 -3.67 -5.27 -2.32
CA CYS A 87 -2.46 -5.12 -1.53
C CYS A 87 -2.65 -4.03 -0.48
N PHE A 88 -2.16 -4.27 0.73
CA PHE A 88 -2.07 -3.26 1.78
C PHE A 88 -0.61 -2.99 2.09
N LEU A 89 -0.24 -1.72 2.14
CA LEU A 89 1.08 -1.28 2.60
C LEU A 89 0.91 -0.24 3.69
N ASP A 90 1.80 -0.30 4.68
CA ASP A 90 1.95 0.76 5.66
C ASP A 90 2.75 1.92 5.05
N ASP A 91 2.44 3.14 5.46
CA ASP A 91 2.97 4.38 4.87
C ASP A 91 4.48 4.59 5.07
N ASP A 92 5.11 3.85 5.97
CA ASP A 92 6.55 3.86 6.28
C ASP A 92 7.34 2.70 5.64
N THR A 93 6.75 2.03 4.66
CA THR A 93 7.38 0.95 3.91
C THR A 93 8.21 1.50 2.74
N VAL A 94 9.32 0.84 2.43
CA VAL A 94 10.11 1.05 1.20
C VAL A 94 10.20 -0.28 0.48
N LEU A 95 9.85 -0.30 -0.80
CA LEU A 95 9.76 -1.54 -1.57
C LEU A 95 11.04 -1.82 -2.36
N ASP A 96 11.41 -3.10 -2.44
CA ASP A 96 12.31 -3.60 -3.48
C ASP A 96 11.67 -3.41 -4.86
N THR A 97 12.48 -3.20 -5.90
CA THR A 97 12.02 -2.88 -7.27
C THR A 97 11.07 -3.92 -7.86
N ASP A 98 11.23 -5.21 -7.50
CA ASP A 98 10.44 -6.32 -8.03
C ASP A 98 9.37 -6.81 -7.03
N TYR A 99 9.08 -6.04 -5.98
CA TYR A 99 8.18 -6.49 -4.91
C TYR A 99 6.82 -6.94 -5.44
N PHE A 100 6.12 -6.08 -6.18
CA PHE A 100 4.79 -6.44 -6.71
C PHE A 100 4.86 -7.54 -7.76
N PHE A 101 5.92 -7.57 -8.56
CA PHE A 101 6.13 -8.65 -9.52
C PHE A 101 6.17 -10.02 -8.82
N HIS A 102 6.94 -10.13 -7.73
CA HIS A 102 7.04 -11.37 -6.96
C HIS A 102 5.72 -11.72 -6.27
N ILE A 103 5.05 -10.77 -5.62
CA ILE A 103 3.76 -10.99 -4.96
C ILE A 103 2.71 -11.52 -5.95
N ILE A 104 2.54 -10.86 -7.08
CA ILE A 104 1.54 -11.23 -8.10
C ILE A 104 1.90 -12.58 -8.75
N ASN A 105 3.18 -12.84 -8.96
CA ASN A 105 3.63 -14.11 -9.54
C ASN A 105 3.30 -15.31 -8.64
N VAL A 106 3.36 -15.17 -7.32
CA VAL A 106 2.96 -16.24 -6.38
C VAL A 106 1.48 -16.60 -6.57
N PHE A 107 0.59 -15.60 -6.70
CA PHE A 107 -0.83 -15.86 -6.98
C PHE A 107 -1.06 -16.53 -8.35
N LYS A 108 -0.29 -16.15 -9.35
CA LYS A 108 -0.39 -16.76 -10.71
C LYS A 108 0.03 -18.22 -10.73
N ILE A 109 1.08 -18.56 -9.99
CA ILE A 109 1.62 -19.93 -9.95
C ILE A 109 0.75 -20.87 -9.12
N ASN A 110 0.16 -20.37 -8.04
CA ASN A 110 -0.64 -21.19 -7.12
C ASN A 110 -2.01 -20.59 -6.87
N THR A 111 -3.00 -21.08 -7.59
CA THR A 111 -4.40 -20.61 -7.52
C THR A 111 -5.12 -20.94 -6.21
N LYS A 112 -4.51 -21.74 -5.33
CA LYS A 112 -5.08 -22.08 -4.02
C LYS A 112 -4.67 -21.10 -2.92
N ILE A 113 -3.68 -20.24 -3.18
CA ILE A 113 -3.22 -19.24 -2.22
C ILE A 113 -4.23 -18.08 -2.18
N THR A 114 -4.62 -17.67 -0.96
CA THR A 114 -5.55 -16.57 -0.71
C THR A 114 -4.88 -15.35 -0.12
N GLY A 115 -3.63 -15.45 0.32
CA GLY A 115 -2.86 -14.34 0.87
C GLY A 115 -1.36 -14.56 0.76
N VAL A 116 -0.62 -13.48 0.53
CA VAL A 116 0.84 -13.45 0.44
C VAL A 116 1.35 -12.23 1.21
N GLY A 117 2.39 -12.41 2.00
CA GLY A 117 3.08 -11.32 2.70
C GLY A 117 4.52 -11.19 2.24
N GLY A 118 5.01 -9.95 2.18
CA GLY A 118 6.43 -9.68 2.01
C GLY A 118 7.21 -9.88 3.31
N VAL A 119 8.52 -9.92 3.21
CA VAL A 119 9.44 -9.99 4.34
C VAL A 119 10.11 -8.62 4.51
N ALA A 120 10.08 -8.08 5.73
CA ALA A 120 10.84 -6.88 6.06
C ALA A 120 12.33 -7.26 6.17
N VAL A 121 13.17 -6.65 5.33
CA VAL A 121 14.61 -6.81 5.34
C VAL A 121 15.22 -5.53 5.90
N ASN A 122 15.37 -5.47 7.23
CA ASN A 122 16.09 -4.39 7.89
C ASN A 122 17.52 -4.84 8.21
N GLU A 123 18.44 -3.91 8.39
CA GLU A 123 19.81 -4.19 8.84
C GLU A 123 19.85 -4.83 10.24
N ASN A 124 18.79 -4.70 11.02
CA ASN A 124 18.60 -5.36 12.31
C ASN A 124 17.85 -6.68 12.10
N TYR A 125 18.53 -7.78 12.37
CA TYR A 125 18.00 -9.13 12.24
C TYR A 125 16.68 -9.32 12.99
N TRP A 126 15.61 -9.69 12.25
CA TRP A 126 14.46 -10.34 12.84
C TRP A 126 14.83 -11.82 13.06
N GLU A 127 15.02 -12.21 14.31
CA GLU A 127 15.01 -13.63 14.63
C GLU A 127 13.61 -14.15 14.37
N LEU A 128 13.47 -15.05 13.41
CA LEU A 128 12.25 -15.82 13.24
C LEU A 128 11.99 -16.56 14.55
N ARG A 129 11.03 -16.10 15.32
CA ARG A 129 10.60 -16.84 16.50
C ARG A 129 9.98 -18.13 16.02
N ASP A 130 10.59 -19.24 16.40
CA ASP A 130 10.02 -20.56 16.22
C ASP A 130 8.79 -20.70 17.13
N PHE A 131 7.60 -20.61 16.56
CA PHE A 131 6.33 -20.81 17.25
C PHE A 131 5.95 -22.28 17.41
N SER A 132 6.83 -23.22 17.04
CA SER A 132 6.59 -24.67 17.15
C SER A 132 6.80 -25.24 18.55
N LYS A 133 7.08 -24.41 19.55
CA LYS A 133 7.27 -24.82 20.95
C LYS A 133 6.11 -24.38 21.83
#